data_8322cec76d6924e3408f79ac3255244e
#
_entry.id   8322cec76d6924e3408f79ac3255244e
#
_cell.length_a   1.000
_cell.length_b   1.000
_cell.length_c   1.000
_cell.angle_alpha   90.00
_cell.angle_beta   90.00
_cell.angle_gamma   90.00
#
_symmetry.space_group_name_H-M   'P 1'
#
loop_
_entity.id
_entity.type
_entity.pdbx_description
1 polymer ?
#
loop_
_entity_poly.entity_id
_entity_poly.type
_entity_poly.pdbx_seq_one_letter_code
_entity_poly.pdbx_strand_id
1 'polypeptide(L)'
;MQTKKNEIWVGVFLLVALLAALFVCLKAANVTSMRTEPTYKVYATFDNIGGLKVRSPVRIGGVVVGRVEDISLDPKTYLPRVTLDIEERYNHIPDTSSLSIRTSGLLGEQYLALNVGFEDPELGTSILKDGSTIQDTKSAMVLEDMIGQFLYNSKGDDNKNSGDAPAATEGHTEATTPAAKRNNLRRIEACLND
;
A
#
# COMPACT_ATOMS: atom_id res chain seq x y z
N MET A 1 -9.30 13.71 -69.09
CA MET A 1 -8.16 14.24 -68.35
C MET A 1 -8.46 14.63 -66.89
N GLN A 2 -9.66 14.40 -66.38
CA GLN A 2 -10.05 14.71 -64.98
C GLN A 2 -9.70 13.63 -63.94
N THR A 3 -9.52 12.39 -64.36
CA THR A 3 -9.26 11.26 -63.47
C THR A 3 -7.90 11.39 -62.74
N LYS A 4 -6.86 11.87 -63.40
CA LYS A 4 -5.54 12.02 -62.77
C LYS A 4 -5.51 13.06 -61.62
N LYS A 5 -6.35 14.09 -61.66
CA LYS A 5 -6.44 15.08 -60.61
C LYS A 5 -7.11 14.52 -59.37
N ASN A 6 -8.13 13.66 -59.53
CA ASN A 6 -8.84 13.02 -58.43
C ASN A 6 -7.95 11.97 -57.75
N GLU A 7 -7.15 11.22 -58.49
CA GLU A 7 -6.17 10.26 -57.94
C GLU A 7 -5.11 10.95 -57.08
N ILE A 8 -4.61 12.10 -57.51
CA ILE A 8 -3.64 12.87 -56.74
C ILE A 8 -4.28 13.41 -55.45
N TRP A 9 -5.53 13.90 -55.49
CA TRP A 9 -6.23 14.38 -54.31
C TRP A 9 -6.49 13.28 -53.30
N VAL A 10 -6.86 12.09 -53.74
CA VAL A 10 -7.05 10.92 -52.86
C VAL A 10 -5.71 10.49 -52.26
N GLY A 11 -4.63 10.50 -53.01
CA GLY A 11 -3.28 10.18 -52.54
C GLY A 11 -2.79 11.17 -51.45
N VAL A 12 -3.00 12.47 -51.68
CA VAL A 12 -2.66 13.50 -50.69
C VAL A 12 -3.50 13.36 -49.41
N PHE A 13 -4.80 13.08 -49.54
CA PHE A 13 -5.66 12.88 -48.40
C PHE A 13 -5.23 11.68 -47.54
N LEU A 14 -4.88 10.57 -48.20
CA LEU A 14 -4.40 9.36 -47.51
C LEU A 14 -3.08 9.61 -46.79
N LEU A 15 -2.17 10.36 -47.41
CA LEU A 15 -0.90 10.73 -46.80
C LEU A 15 -1.10 11.62 -45.58
N VAL A 16 -1.99 12.63 -45.63
CA VAL A 16 -2.32 13.49 -44.53
C VAL A 16 -2.98 12.69 -43.39
N ALA A 17 -3.88 11.75 -43.72
CA ALA A 17 -4.52 10.89 -42.70
C ALA A 17 -3.50 10.00 -42.01
N LEU A 18 -2.51 9.46 -42.75
CA LEU A 18 -1.44 8.64 -42.18
C LEU A 18 -0.52 9.44 -41.26
N LEU A 19 -0.16 10.66 -41.66
CA LEU A 19 0.62 11.58 -40.81
C LEU A 19 -0.16 12.00 -39.55
N ALA A 20 -1.45 12.26 -39.66
CA ALA A 20 -2.31 12.57 -38.53
C ALA A 20 -2.40 11.40 -37.56
N ALA A 21 -2.59 10.17 -38.05
CA ALA A 21 -2.60 8.97 -37.23
C ALA A 21 -1.26 8.76 -36.55
N LEU A 22 -0.13 8.92 -37.22
CA LEU A 22 1.19 8.84 -36.64
C LEU A 22 1.38 9.89 -35.53
N PHE A 23 0.94 11.12 -35.78
CA PHE A 23 1.02 12.21 -34.79
C PHE A 23 0.19 11.90 -33.55
N VAL A 24 -1.02 11.37 -33.70
CA VAL A 24 -1.87 10.95 -32.58
C VAL A 24 -1.23 9.81 -31.80
N CYS A 25 -0.64 8.81 -32.46
CA CYS A 25 0.08 7.72 -31.80
C CYS A 25 1.29 8.23 -31.01
N LEU A 26 2.07 9.16 -31.56
CA LEU A 26 3.21 9.76 -30.85
C LEU A 26 2.73 10.61 -29.66
N LYS A 27 1.65 11.35 -29.82
CA LYS A 27 1.03 12.10 -28.70
C LYS A 27 0.52 11.17 -27.62
N ALA A 28 -0.16 10.11 -27.97
CA ALA A 28 -0.67 9.13 -27.01
C ALA A 28 0.48 8.39 -26.29
N ALA A 29 1.56 8.05 -26.97
CA ALA A 29 2.75 7.45 -26.38
C ALA A 29 3.48 8.39 -25.41
N ASN A 30 3.48 9.70 -25.70
CA ASN A 30 4.22 10.70 -24.92
C ASN A 30 3.43 11.27 -23.72
N VAL A 31 2.10 11.22 -23.76
CA VAL A 31 1.24 11.71 -22.67
C VAL A 31 1.46 10.95 -21.35
N THR A 32 1.97 9.71 -21.42
CA THR A 32 2.20 8.89 -20.23
C THR A 32 3.55 9.19 -19.53
N SER A 33 4.48 9.88 -20.21
CA SER A 33 5.86 10.07 -19.72
C SER A 33 6.18 11.51 -19.28
N MET A 34 5.37 12.49 -19.63
CA MET A 34 5.64 13.90 -19.29
C MET A 34 4.73 14.39 -18.17
N ARG A 35 4.94 13.90 -16.97
CA ARG A 35 4.74 14.76 -15.81
C ARG A 35 5.98 15.65 -15.72
N THR A 36 5.79 16.93 -16.06
CA THR A 36 6.82 17.96 -16.03
C THR A 36 7.11 18.44 -14.59
N GLU A 37 6.52 17.78 -13.61
CA GLU A 37 6.81 18.11 -12.21
C GLU A 37 8.15 17.46 -11.84
N PRO A 38 9.08 18.22 -11.27
CA PRO A 38 10.31 17.68 -10.77
C PRO A 38 10.02 16.61 -9.70
N THR A 39 10.76 15.52 -9.74
CA THR A 39 10.64 14.39 -8.82
C THR A 39 11.98 14.10 -8.16
N TYR A 40 11.96 13.52 -6.98
CA TYR A 40 13.15 12.99 -6.32
C TYR A 40 12.98 11.48 -6.07
N LYS A 41 14.10 10.78 -6.09
CA LYS A 41 14.14 9.32 -5.99
C LYS A 41 14.31 8.87 -4.55
N VAL A 42 13.47 7.93 -4.15
CA VAL A 42 13.55 7.30 -2.83
C VAL A 42 13.61 5.79 -3.03
N TYR A 43 14.42 5.12 -2.24
CA TYR A 43 14.56 3.68 -2.28
C TYR A 43 13.85 3.01 -1.11
N ALA A 44 13.34 1.83 -1.33
CA ALA A 44 12.78 0.99 -0.28
C ALA A 44 13.06 -0.48 -0.60
N THR A 45 13.37 -1.27 0.42
CA THR A 45 13.59 -2.70 0.29
C THR A 45 12.47 -3.43 1.01
N PHE A 46 11.93 -4.46 0.39
CA PHE A 46 10.83 -5.27 0.94
C PHE A 46 11.25 -6.74 0.99
N ASP A 47 10.65 -7.51 1.88
CA ASP A 47 10.82 -8.97 1.88
C ASP A 47 10.00 -9.61 0.75
N ASN A 48 8.81 -9.07 0.48
CA ASN A 48 7.91 -9.55 -0.57
C ASN A 48 7.10 -8.39 -1.15
N ILE A 49 7.17 -8.21 -2.45
CA ILE A 49 6.43 -7.15 -3.16
C ILE A 49 5.05 -7.62 -3.67
N GLY A 50 4.75 -8.92 -3.60
CA GLY A 50 3.49 -9.47 -4.12
C GLY A 50 3.30 -9.18 -5.60
N GLY A 51 2.17 -8.55 -5.94
CA GLY A 51 1.83 -8.13 -7.30
C GLY A 51 2.11 -6.67 -7.60
N LEU A 52 3.00 -6.00 -6.86
CA LEU A 52 3.42 -4.61 -7.13
C LEU A 52 4.11 -4.52 -8.49
N LYS A 53 3.79 -3.49 -9.26
CA LYS A 53 4.31 -3.29 -10.61
C LYS A 53 5.00 -1.94 -10.75
N VAL A 54 5.86 -1.83 -11.74
CA VAL A 54 6.35 -0.53 -12.21
C VAL A 54 5.17 0.35 -12.60
N ARG A 55 5.21 1.63 -12.26
CA ARG A 55 4.15 2.63 -12.38
C ARG A 55 3.01 2.50 -11.38
N SER A 56 3.04 1.55 -10.45
CA SER A 56 2.08 1.53 -9.33
C SER A 56 2.12 2.86 -8.58
N PRO A 57 0.96 3.42 -8.18
CA PRO A 57 0.92 4.71 -7.50
C PRO A 57 1.44 4.62 -6.06
N VAL A 58 2.17 5.66 -5.64
CA VAL A 58 2.50 5.92 -4.24
C VAL A 58 1.48 6.90 -3.69
N ARG A 59 0.86 6.58 -2.56
CA ARG A 59 -0.23 7.37 -1.97
C ARG A 59 0.03 7.71 -0.51
N ILE A 60 -0.31 8.96 -0.15
CA ILE A 60 -0.41 9.42 1.25
C ILE A 60 -1.87 9.75 1.52
N GLY A 61 -2.51 9.10 2.50
CA GLY A 61 -3.92 9.35 2.81
C GLY A 61 -4.88 9.12 1.62
N GLY A 62 -4.49 8.30 0.62
CA GLY A 62 -5.27 8.07 -0.61
C GLY A 62 -4.91 8.98 -1.78
N VAL A 63 -4.19 10.09 -1.54
CA VAL A 63 -3.73 11.03 -2.59
C VAL A 63 -2.46 10.49 -3.22
N VAL A 64 -2.39 10.52 -4.56
CA VAL A 64 -1.19 10.10 -5.30
C VAL A 64 -0.12 11.17 -5.19
N VAL A 65 1.03 10.81 -4.63
CA VAL A 65 2.19 11.70 -4.43
C VAL A 65 3.39 11.31 -5.29
N GLY A 66 3.34 10.12 -5.89
CA GLY A 66 4.42 9.61 -6.70
C GLY A 66 4.06 8.29 -7.37
N ARG A 67 5.07 7.64 -7.94
CA ARG A 67 4.93 6.33 -8.60
C ARG A 67 6.17 5.47 -8.41
N VAL A 68 6.01 4.16 -8.57
CA VAL A 68 7.13 3.23 -8.69
C VAL A 68 7.82 3.44 -10.03
N GLU A 69 9.10 3.79 -10.01
CA GLU A 69 9.92 3.95 -11.22
C GLU A 69 10.47 2.60 -11.69
N ASP A 70 11.10 1.87 -10.76
CA ASP A 70 11.77 0.62 -11.08
C ASP A 70 11.66 -0.38 -9.91
N ILE A 71 11.75 -1.66 -10.26
CA ILE A 71 11.79 -2.77 -9.31
C ILE A 71 12.95 -3.67 -9.71
N SER A 72 13.93 -3.79 -8.84
CA SER A 72 15.12 -4.62 -9.04
C SER A 72 15.32 -5.57 -7.86
N LEU A 73 16.06 -6.63 -8.07
CA LEU A 73 16.49 -7.54 -7.01
C LEU A 73 17.93 -7.22 -6.61
N ASP A 74 18.18 -7.01 -5.33
CA ASP A 74 19.53 -6.81 -4.84
C ASP A 74 20.33 -8.12 -4.99
N PRO A 75 21.45 -8.14 -5.72
CA PRO A 75 22.20 -9.36 -5.99
C PRO A 75 22.90 -9.97 -4.77
N LYS A 76 23.01 -9.23 -3.66
CA LYS A 76 23.65 -9.70 -2.43
C LYS A 76 22.66 -10.27 -1.44
N THR A 77 21.55 -9.57 -1.25
CA THR A 77 20.52 -9.92 -0.25
C THR A 77 19.37 -10.70 -0.85
N TYR A 78 19.20 -10.68 -2.19
CA TYR A 78 18.06 -11.21 -2.92
C TYR A 78 16.72 -10.63 -2.46
N LEU A 79 16.75 -9.42 -1.90
CA LEU A 79 15.54 -8.69 -1.53
C LEU A 79 15.11 -7.75 -2.66
N PRO A 80 13.82 -7.62 -2.94
CA PRO A 80 13.29 -6.65 -3.89
C PRO A 80 13.57 -5.22 -3.43
N ARG A 81 14.26 -4.46 -4.27
CA ARG A 81 14.50 -3.03 -4.11
C ARG A 81 13.59 -2.26 -5.05
N VAL A 82 12.79 -1.40 -4.50
CA VAL A 82 11.84 -0.57 -5.24
C VAL A 82 12.34 0.87 -5.25
N THR A 83 12.43 1.44 -6.44
CA THR A 83 12.74 2.86 -6.66
C THR A 83 11.45 3.63 -6.85
N LEU A 84 11.28 4.69 -6.09
CA LEU A 84 10.09 5.54 -6.08
C LEU A 84 10.44 6.90 -6.62
N ASP A 85 9.62 7.43 -7.53
CA ASP A 85 9.61 8.82 -7.95
C ASP A 85 8.53 9.55 -7.16
N ILE A 86 8.94 10.48 -6.29
CA ILE A 86 8.03 11.31 -5.50
C ILE A 86 8.09 12.73 -6.04
N GLU A 87 6.92 13.38 -6.19
CA GLU A 87 6.82 14.75 -6.68
C GLU A 87 7.45 15.73 -5.68
N GLU A 88 8.30 16.65 -6.13
CA GLU A 88 9.02 17.61 -5.28
C GLU A 88 8.11 18.50 -4.43
N ARG A 89 6.86 18.69 -4.83
CA ARG A 89 5.90 19.42 -3.99
C ARG A 89 5.63 18.76 -2.64
N TYR A 90 5.99 17.46 -2.49
CA TYR A 90 5.87 16.69 -1.25
C TYR A 90 7.26 16.39 -0.68
N ASN A 91 8.12 17.42 -0.52
CA ASN A 91 9.51 17.27 -0.09
C ASN A 91 9.73 17.28 1.44
N HIS A 92 8.66 17.44 2.23
CA HIS A 92 8.71 17.41 3.69
C HIS A 92 8.26 16.06 4.25
N ILE A 93 8.84 14.97 3.78
CA ILE A 93 8.57 13.62 4.27
C ILE A 93 9.72 13.20 5.20
N PRO A 94 9.44 12.96 6.49
CA PRO A 94 10.47 12.50 7.43
C PRO A 94 10.99 11.11 7.08
N ASP A 95 12.23 10.82 7.44
CA ASP A 95 12.86 9.50 7.28
C ASP A 95 12.27 8.41 8.19
N THR A 96 11.55 8.83 9.24
CA THR A 96 10.73 7.96 10.11
C THR A 96 9.44 7.47 9.44
N SER A 97 9.17 7.91 8.20
CA SER A 97 8.00 7.47 7.44
C SER A 97 8.10 6.01 7.06
N SER A 98 6.95 5.33 6.99
CA SER A 98 6.88 3.92 6.63
C SER A 98 6.17 3.69 5.31
N LEU A 99 6.61 2.68 4.58
CA LEU A 99 6.00 2.22 3.33
C LEU A 99 5.30 0.88 3.53
N SER A 100 4.07 0.78 3.08
CA SER A 100 3.32 -0.49 3.10
C SER A 100 2.71 -0.78 1.73
N ILE A 101 2.81 -2.03 1.29
CA ILE A 101 2.15 -2.47 0.07
C ILE A 101 0.71 -2.85 0.42
N ARG A 102 -0.25 -2.23 -0.25
CA ARG A 102 -1.68 -2.45 -0.03
C ARG A 102 -2.39 -2.75 -1.35
N THR A 103 -3.48 -3.50 -1.26
CA THR A 103 -4.35 -3.79 -2.40
C THR A 103 -5.54 -2.83 -2.42
N SER A 104 -5.87 -2.30 -3.59
CA SER A 104 -7.02 -1.42 -3.77
C SER A 104 -8.31 -2.24 -3.78
N GLY A 105 -8.97 -2.34 -2.66
CA GLY A 105 -10.11 -3.24 -2.46
C GLY A 105 -9.68 -4.70 -2.33
N LEU A 106 -10.58 -5.63 -2.60
CA LEU A 106 -10.34 -7.06 -2.40
C LEU A 106 -9.52 -7.72 -3.51
N LEU A 107 -9.72 -7.29 -4.74
CA LEU A 107 -9.10 -7.86 -5.96
C LEU A 107 -8.43 -6.79 -6.85
N GLY A 108 -8.18 -5.61 -6.29
CA GLY A 108 -7.62 -4.50 -7.04
C GLY A 108 -6.10 -4.56 -7.23
N GLU A 109 -5.57 -3.61 -7.98
CA GLU A 109 -4.13 -3.46 -8.15
C GLU A 109 -3.45 -3.07 -6.84
N GLN A 110 -2.20 -3.50 -6.69
CA GLN A 110 -1.39 -3.13 -5.54
C GLN A 110 -0.80 -1.73 -5.71
N TYR A 111 -0.71 -1.02 -4.62
CA TYR A 111 -0.14 0.31 -4.54
C TYR A 111 0.71 0.46 -3.28
N LEU A 112 1.59 1.45 -3.26
CA LEU A 112 2.38 1.79 -2.09
C LEU A 112 1.64 2.85 -1.26
N ALA A 113 1.34 2.52 -0.02
CA ALA A 113 0.86 3.49 0.96
C ALA A 113 2.05 4.00 1.77
N LEU A 114 2.34 5.29 1.63
CA LEU A 114 3.32 6.00 2.42
C LEU A 114 2.60 6.59 3.63
N ASN A 115 2.99 6.15 4.81
CA ASN A 115 2.53 6.71 6.08
C ASN A 115 3.60 7.68 6.55
N VAL A 116 3.26 8.95 6.62
CA VAL A 116 4.16 10.00 7.06
C VAL A 116 4.46 9.80 8.54
N GLY A 117 5.75 9.74 8.87
CA GLY A 117 6.24 9.64 10.22
C GLY A 117 6.16 10.98 10.97
N PHE A 118 6.84 11.06 12.07
CA PHE A 118 6.98 12.28 12.85
C PHE A 118 8.37 12.89 12.63
N GLU A 119 8.42 14.20 12.70
CA GLU A 119 9.65 14.96 12.68
C GLU A 119 9.97 15.36 14.12
N ASP A 120 11.09 14.89 14.65
CA ASP A 120 11.59 15.25 15.98
C ASP A 120 13.06 15.62 15.87
N PRO A 121 13.37 16.91 15.92
CA PRO A 121 14.76 17.40 15.84
C PRO A 121 15.66 16.88 16.97
N GLU A 122 15.09 16.55 18.14
CA GLU A 122 15.86 16.01 19.27
C GLU A 122 16.29 14.56 19.05
N LEU A 123 15.52 13.80 18.28
CA LEU A 123 15.82 12.42 17.89
C LEU A 123 16.68 12.31 16.62
N GLY A 124 17.06 13.45 16.02
CA GLY A 124 17.90 13.48 14.83
C GLY A 124 17.22 13.01 13.56
N THR A 125 15.90 13.12 13.49
CA THR A 125 15.13 12.79 12.29
C THR A 125 15.50 13.76 11.15
N SER A 126 15.55 13.24 9.94
CA SER A 126 15.87 14.02 8.75
C SER A 126 14.73 13.92 7.72
N ILE A 127 14.68 14.89 6.83
CA ILE A 127 13.75 14.87 5.71
C ILE A 127 14.33 14.01 4.59
N LEU A 128 13.50 13.20 3.94
CA LEU A 128 13.88 12.40 2.78
C LEU A 128 14.37 13.31 1.66
N LYS A 129 15.56 12.99 1.14
CA LYS A 129 16.19 13.67 0.01
C LYS A 129 16.33 12.70 -1.15
N ASP A 130 16.70 13.23 -2.30
CA ASP A 130 17.07 12.40 -3.45
C ASP A 130 18.14 11.37 -3.05
N GLY A 131 17.87 10.10 -3.38
CA GLY A 131 18.74 8.98 -2.99
C GLY A 131 18.51 8.41 -1.59
N SER A 132 17.60 8.96 -0.78
CA SER A 132 17.30 8.43 0.56
C SER A 132 16.64 7.05 0.50
N THR A 133 16.83 6.27 1.56
CA THR A 133 16.20 4.94 1.70
C THR A 133 15.26 4.93 2.90
N ILE A 134 14.01 4.49 2.68
CA ILE A 134 13.04 4.26 3.76
C ILE A 134 13.32 2.89 4.36
N GLN A 135 13.54 2.86 5.69
CA GLN A 135 13.89 1.64 6.43
C GLN A 135 12.67 0.85 6.89
N ASP A 136 11.59 1.55 7.28
CA ASP A 136 10.36 0.87 7.75
C ASP A 136 9.47 0.52 6.56
N THR A 137 9.53 -0.75 6.17
CA THR A 137 8.76 -1.29 5.05
C THR A 137 7.90 -2.46 5.52
N LYS A 138 6.65 -2.51 5.01
CA LYS A 138 5.72 -3.60 5.27
C LYS A 138 5.37 -4.27 3.95
N SER A 139 5.72 -5.55 3.86
CA SER A 139 5.50 -6.38 2.69
C SER A 139 4.03 -6.56 2.34
N ALA A 140 3.74 -6.98 1.11
CA ALA A 140 2.40 -7.28 0.67
C ALA A 140 1.81 -8.44 1.50
N MET A 141 0.61 -8.25 2.01
CA MET A 141 -0.18 -9.34 2.58
C MET A 141 -0.84 -10.12 1.45
N VAL A 142 -0.54 -11.42 1.39
CA VAL A 142 -1.17 -12.33 0.44
C VAL A 142 -2.42 -12.91 1.12
N LEU A 143 -3.58 -12.72 0.49
CA LEU A 143 -4.87 -13.17 1.05
C LEU A 143 -4.90 -14.68 1.28
N GLU A 144 -4.20 -15.43 0.42
CA GLU A 144 -4.08 -16.89 0.48
C GLU A 144 -3.43 -17.35 1.78
N ASP A 145 -2.40 -16.66 2.25
CA ASP A 145 -1.71 -16.98 3.50
C ASP A 145 -2.63 -16.76 4.71
N MET A 146 -3.43 -15.69 4.69
CA MET A 146 -4.40 -15.41 5.75
C MET A 146 -5.52 -16.45 5.81
N ILE A 147 -6.03 -16.88 4.63
CA ILE A 147 -7.06 -17.93 4.55
C ILE A 147 -6.48 -19.27 5.03
N GLY A 148 -5.26 -19.60 4.61
CA GLY A 148 -4.55 -20.80 5.06
C GLY A 148 -4.40 -20.86 6.59
N GLN A 149 -3.99 -19.75 7.18
CA GLN A 149 -3.81 -19.64 8.64
C GLN A 149 -5.14 -19.71 9.40
N PHE A 150 -6.21 -19.10 8.86
CA PHE A 150 -7.54 -19.18 9.43
C PHE A 150 -8.10 -20.60 9.38
N LEU A 151 -7.98 -21.29 8.25
CA LEU A 151 -8.42 -22.69 8.10
C LEU A 151 -7.63 -23.66 8.99
N TYR A 152 -6.33 -23.40 9.18
CA TYR A 152 -5.49 -24.20 10.06
C TYR A 152 -5.89 -24.03 11.52
N ASN A 153 -6.13 -22.79 11.97
CA ASN A 153 -6.58 -22.50 13.34
C ASN A 153 -7.99 -23.02 13.62
N SER A 154 -8.91 -22.92 12.64
CA SER A 154 -10.28 -23.44 12.81
C SER A 154 -10.33 -24.97 12.97
N LYS A 155 -9.34 -25.70 12.45
CA LYS A 155 -9.25 -27.17 12.55
C LYS A 155 -8.67 -27.63 13.87
N GLY A 156 -8.08 -26.71 14.66
CA GLY A 156 -7.49 -27.02 15.98
C GLY A 156 -8.48 -27.03 17.16
N ASP A 157 -9.65 -26.41 16.99
CA ASP A 157 -10.64 -26.28 18.08
C ASP A 157 -11.69 -27.40 18.14
N ASP A 158 -11.83 -28.23 17.09
CA ASP A 158 -12.84 -29.29 17.05
C ASP A 158 -12.43 -30.58 17.81
N ASN A 159 -11.27 -30.63 18.49
CA ASN A 159 -10.81 -31.84 19.16
C ASN A 159 -10.78 -31.75 20.71
N LYS A 160 -11.55 -30.84 21.30
CA LYS A 160 -11.68 -30.78 22.78
C LYS A 160 -13.12 -30.61 23.25
N ASN A 161 -14.09 -31.32 22.67
CA ASN A 161 -15.38 -31.50 23.37
C ASN A 161 -16.14 -32.74 22.88
N SER A 162 -15.64 -33.89 23.25
CA SER A 162 -16.41 -35.15 23.24
C SER A 162 -16.15 -35.82 24.58
N GLY A 163 -16.98 -35.53 25.57
CA GLY A 163 -16.95 -36.25 26.82
C GLY A 163 -17.71 -35.54 27.93
N ASP A 164 -18.89 -36.00 28.12
CA ASP A 164 -19.79 -35.94 29.29
C ASP A 164 -20.99 -35.01 29.20
N ALA A 165 -22.10 -35.64 28.82
CA ALA A 165 -23.39 -35.29 29.33
C ALA A 165 -23.63 -36.03 30.67
N PRO A 166 -24.25 -35.38 31.68
CA PRO A 166 -25.46 -35.98 32.25
C PRO A 166 -26.62 -34.99 32.47
N ALA A 167 -27.78 -35.47 32.01
CA ALA A 167 -29.14 -35.36 32.52
C ALA A 167 -29.57 -34.17 33.39
N ALA A 168 -30.67 -33.60 32.92
CA ALA A 168 -31.72 -32.81 33.53
C ALA A 168 -31.88 -32.81 35.08
N THR A 169 -32.15 -31.64 35.63
CA THR A 169 -33.27 -31.44 36.58
C THR A 169 -33.61 -29.94 36.67
N GLU A 170 -34.88 -29.69 36.63
CA GLU A 170 -35.62 -28.42 36.73
C GLU A 170 -35.40 -27.64 38.02
N GLY A 171 -35.62 -26.33 38.01
CA GLY A 171 -36.16 -25.66 39.15
C GLY A 171 -35.64 -24.27 39.52
N HIS A 172 -36.49 -23.29 39.24
CA HIS A 172 -36.76 -22.06 40.02
C HIS A 172 -35.74 -20.90 40.15
N THR A 173 -36.19 -19.78 39.50
CA THR A 173 -36.37 -18.41 40.09
C THR A 173 -35.38 -17.90 41.15
N GLU A 174 -34.70 -16.78 40.90
CA GLU A 174 -35.00 -15.47 41.48
C GLU A 174 -33.81 -14.49 41.32
N ALA A 175 -34.19 -13.26 41.09
CA ALA A 175 -33.35 -12.09 40.89
C ALA A 175 -32.40 -11.82 42.09
N THR A 176 -31.25 -11.28 41.84
CA THR A 176 -30.72 -10.09 42.53
C THR A 176 -29.41 -9.60 41.92
N THR A 177 -29.39 -8.30 41.72
CA THR A 177 -28.42 -7.38 41.12
C THR A 177 -27.15 -7.17 41.99
N PRO A 178 -26.18 -6.35 41.59
CA PRO A 178 -24.74 -6.62 41.52
C PRO A 178 -23.90 -6.02 42.67
N ALA A 179 -22.86 -6.67 43.08
CA ALA A 179 -21.85 -6.10 43.98
C ALA A 179 -20.45 -6.65 43.72
N ALA A 180 -19.77 -6.13 42.67
CA ALA A 180 -18.32 -6.34 42.54
C ALA A 180 -17.67 -5.24 41.66
N LYS A 181 -17.83 -3.98 42.05
CA LYS A 181 -17.08 -2.87 41.47
C LYS A 181 -16.65 -1.86 42.51
N ARG A 182 -15.94 -2.31 43.53
CA ARG A 182 -15.45 -1.40 44.58
C ARG A 182 -14.14 -1.85 45.24
N ASN A 183 -13.22 -2.49 44.54
CA ASN A 183 -11.93 -2.88 45.14
C ASN A 183 -10.67 -2.38 44.39
N ASN A 184 -10.81 -1.54 43.37
CA ASN A 184 -9.62 -1.00 42.66
C ASN A 184 -9.31 0.47 42.94
N LEU A 185 -10.07 1.15 43.82
CA LEU A 185 -9.82 2.57 44.14
C LEU A 185 -9.05 2.79 45.48
N ARG A 186 -8.76 1.74 46.25
CA ARG A 186 -7.99 1.88 47.49
C ARG A 186 -6.48 1.60 47.37
N ARG A 187 -5.97 1.32 46.17
CA ARG A 187 -4.56 1.00 45.99
C ARG A 187 -3.73 2.16 45.43
N ILE A 188 -4.37 3.26 45.09
CA ILE A 188 -3.68 4.44 44.49
C ILE A 188 -3.42 5.54 45.55
N GLU A 189 -4.10 5.53 46.69
CA GLU A 189 -3.89 6.54 47.74
C GLU A 189 -2.76 6.23 48.74
N ALA A 190 -2.12 5.05 48.62
CA ALA A 190 -1.04 4.67 49.55
C ALA A 190 0.38 5.02 49.06
N CYS A 191 0.55 5.60 47.86
CA CYS A 191 1.86 5.96 47.29
C CYS A 191 2.11 7.47 47.19
N LEU A 192 1.29 8.31 47.80
CA LEU A 192 1.47 9.79 47.71
C LEU A 192 1.77 10.45 49.07
N ASN A 193 2.20 9.67 50.07
CA ASN A 193 2.56 10.25 51.38
C ASN A 193 3.77 9.52 51.97
N ASP A 194 4.93 9.67 51.30
CA ASP A 194 6.28 9.60 51.89
C ASP A 194 7.23 10.43 51.06
#